data_6d34735d3ba084a9a2df2c68fde79c0c
#
_entry.id   6d34735d3ba084a9a2df2c68fde79c0c
#
_cell.length_a   1.000
_cell.length_b   1.000
_cell.length_c   1.000
_cell.angle_alpha   90.00
_cell.angle_beta   90.00
_cell.angle_gamma   90.00
#
_symmetry.space_group_name_H-M   'P 1'
#
loop_
_entity.id
_entity.type
_entity.pdbx_description
1 polymer ?
#
loop_
_entity_poly.entity_id
_entity_poly.type
_entity_poly.pdbx_seq_one_letter_code
_entity_poly.pdbx_strand_id
1 'polypeptide(L)'
;MLSVVVPTFNEGKNIRNLVTQIDDALKGIPYEIVFVDDSKDDTPQVIMEVAKDFPAVRMEHRTGETGLATAVLKGFSLAKGQYMACMDADLQHPPIVLK
;
A
#
# COMPACT_ATOMS: atom_id res chain seq x y z
N MET A 1 -16.09 2.49 -0.50
CA MET A 1 -14.71 2.48 -1.02
C MET A 1 -13.87 1.50 -0.22
N LEU A 2 -13.01 0.77 -0.87
CA LEU A 2 -12.08 -0.15 -0.21
C LEU A 2 -10.73 0.53 -0.02
N SER A 3 -10.17 0.45 1.18
CA SER A 3 -8.81 0.91 1.46
C SER A 3 -7.89 -0.29 1.62
N VAL A 4 -6.85 -0.36 0.79
CA VAL A 4 -5.84 -1.42 0.86
C VAL A 4 -4.61 -0.84 1.55
N VAL A 5 -4.29 -1.36 2.74
CA VAL A 5 -3.14 -0.90 3.52
C VAL A 5 -1.97 -1.82 3.26
N VAL A 6 -0.85 -1.26 2.83
CA VAL A 6 0.34 -2.03 2.47
C VAL A 6 1.53 -1.48 3.24
N PRO A 7 1.99 -2.16 4.30
CA PRO A 7 3.24 -1.79 4.94
C PRO A 7 4.41 -2.21 4.05
N THR A 8 5.42 -1.35 3.92
CA THR A 8 6.58 -1.61 3.06
C THR A 8 7.89 -1.39 3.82
N PHE A 9 8.88 -2.22 3.48
CA PHE A 9 10.24 -2.08 3.99
C PHE A 9 11.21 -2.60 2.93
N ASN A 10 11.92 -1.65 2.27
CA ASN A 10 12.94 -1.96 1.26
C ASN A 10 12.43 -2.88 0.14
N GLU A 11 11.26 -2.55 -0.42
CA GLU A 11 10.58 -3.40 -1.39
C GLU A 11 10.28 -2.68 -2.71
N GLY A 12 11.09 -1.67 -3.06
CA GLY A 12 10.82 -0.83 -4.22
C GLY A 12 10.61 -1.60 -5.52
N LYS A 13 11.35 -2.69 -5.72
CA LYS A 13 11.24 -3.48 -6.96
C LYS A 13 9.89 -4.17 -7.14
N ASN A 14 9.11 -4.32 -6.07
CA ASN A 14 7.83 -5.01 -6.12
C ASN A 14 6.65 -4.06 -6.22
N ILE A 15 6.84 -2.76 -6.01
CA ILE A 15 5.74 -1.81 -5.82
C ILE A 15 4.87 -1.70 -7.06
N ARG A 16 5.46 -1.46 -8.23
CA ARG A 16 4.67 -1.26 -9.45
C ARG A 16 3.89 -2.52 -9.81
N ASN A 17 4.50 -3.68 -9.67
CA ASN A 17 3.82 -4.95 -9.96
C ASN A 17 2.64 -5.16 -9.00
N LEU A 18 2.83 -4.88 -7.73
CA LEU A 18 1.77 -5.00 -6.73
C LEU A 18 0.60 -4.08 -7.06
N VAL A 19 0.87 -2.81 -7.35
CA VAL A 19 -0.18 -1.84 -7.66
C VAL A 19 -0.95 -2.26 -8.92
N THR A 20 -0.23 -2.74 -9.93
CA THR A 20 -0.86 -3.21 -11.16
C THR A 20 -1.80 -4.37 -10.89
N GLN A 21 -1.38 -5.33 -10.05
CA GLN A 21 -2.21 -6.47 -9.70
C GLN A 21 -3.45 -6.06 -8.90
N ILE A 22 -3.29 -5.11 -7.97
CA ILE A 22 -4.43 -4.61 -7.20
C ILE A 22 -5.41 -3.88 -8.12
N ASP A 23 -4.91 -3.04 -9.01
CA ASP A 23 -5.75 -2.30 -9.94
C ASP A 23 -6.56 -3.25 -10.83
N ASP A 24 -5.94 -4.31 -11.33
CA ASP A 24 -6.63 -5.31 -12.13
C ASP A 24 -7.69 -6.06 -11.31
N ALA A 25 -7.35 -6.44 -10.07
CA ALA A 25 -8.26 -7.20 -9.23
C ALA A 25 -9.48 -6.40 -8.80
N LEU A 26 -9.33 -5.08 -8.67
CA LEU A 26 -10.38 -4.19 -8.17
C LEU A 26 -11.00 -3.34 -9.27
N LYS A 27 -10.85 -3.74 -10.51
CA LYS A 27 -11.41 -3.01 -11.64
C LYS A 27 -12.92 -2.82 -11.47
N GLY A 28 -13.37 -1.58 -11.58
CA GLY A 28 -14.78 -1.25 -11.39
C GLY A 28 -15.19 -1.03 -9.94
N ILE A 29 -14.28 -1.22 -8.99
CA ILE A 29 -14.54 -1.01 -7.57
C ILE A 29 -13.77 0.23 -7.11
N PRO A 30 -14.41 1.21 -6.45
CA PRO A 30 -13.68 2.35 -5.89
C PRO A 30 -12.72 1.87 -4.81
N TYR A 31 -11.44 2.27 -4.92
CA TYR A 31 -10.43 1.85 -3.95
C TYR A 31 -9.34 2.92 -3.81
N GLU A 32 -8.59 2.80 -2.71
CA GLU A 32 -7.33 3.50 -2.51
C GLU A 32 -6.29 2.51 -2.01
N ILE A 33 -5.03 2.79 -2.28
CA ILE A 33 -3.91 2.02 -1.72
C ILE A 33 -3.11 2.96 -0.83
N VAL A 34 -2.97 2.58 0.45
CA VAL A 34 -2.25 3.38 1.43
C VAL A 34 -0.97 2.63 1.79
N PHE A 35 0.15 3.08 1.25
CA PHE A 35 1.46 2.55 1.62
C PHE A 35 1.93 3.24 2.89
N VAL A 36 2.28 2.44 3.90
CA VAL A 36 2.97 2.95 5.09
C VAL A 36 4.40 2.43 5.00
N ASP A 37 5.32 3.34 4.67
CA ASP A 37 6.67 2.95 4.27
C ASP A 37 7.68 3.26 5.38
N ASP A 38 8.41 2.22 5.79
CA ASP A 38 9.49 2.31 6.78
C ASP A 38 10.87 2.09 6.12
N SER A 39 10.94 2.16 4.80
CA SER A 39 12.15 1.84 4.05
C SER A 39 13.26 2.84 4.28
N LYS A 40 14.50 2.36 4.15
CA LYS A 40 15.71 3.18 4.21
C LYS A 40 16.40 3.30 2.85
N ASP A 41 15.88 2.60 1.85
CA ASP A 41 16.36 2.64 0.47
C ASP A 41 15.53 3.59 -0.38
N ASP A 42 15.45 3.36 -1.69
CA ASP A 42 14.70 4.19 -2.63
C ASP A 42 13.21 3.83 -2.75
N THR A 43 12.69 2.94 -1.91
CA THR A 43 11.29 2.52 -1.97
C THR A 43 10.31 3.71 -1.96
N PRO A 44 10.48 4.74 -1.07
CA PRO A 44 9.56 5.87 -1.10
C PRO A 44 9.50 6.57 -2.46
N GLN A 45 10.65 6.73 -3.11
CA GLN A 45 10.71 7.36 -4.42
C GLN A 45 9.99 6.52 -5.46
N VAL A 46 10.12 5.18 -5.39
CA VAL A 46 9.41 4.28 -6.31
C VAL A 46 7.91 4.39 -6.10
N ILE A 47 7.44 4.43 -4.86
CA ILE A 47 6.02 4.59 -4.57
C ILE A 47 5.49 5.91 -5.15
N MET A 48 6.23 7.00 -5.00
CA MET A 48 5.83 8.29 -5.55
C MET A 48 5.76 8.27 -7.07
N GLU A 49 6.70 7.57 -7.73
CA GLU A 49 6.67 7.41 -9.18
C GLU A 49 5.43 6.63 -9.64
N VAL A 50 5.12 5.55 -8.94
CA VAL A 50 3.95 4.72 -9.26
C VAL A 50 2.66 5.53 -9.04
N ALA A 51 2.62 6.37 -8.00
CA ALA A 51 1.44 7.19 -7.71
C ALA A 51 1.11 8.17 -8.83
N LYS A 52 2.10 8.56 -9.66
CA LYS A 52 1.83 9.42 -10.81
C LYS A 52 0.96 8.73 -11.85
N ASP A 53 1.09 7.42 -11.99
CA ASP A 53 0.32 6.62 -12.95
C ASP A 53 -0.96 6.06 -12.35
N PHE A 54 -1.04 5.97 -11.01
CA PHE A 54 -2.18 5.39 -10.30
C PHE A 54 -2.65 6.35 -9.22
N PRO A 55 -3.63 7.22 -9.52
CA PRO A 55 -4.06 8.26 -8.57
C PRO A 55 -4.61 7.73 -7.25
N ALA A 56 -5.01 6.46 -7.20
CA ALA A 56 -5.50 5.84 -5.96
C ALA A 56 -4.39 5.55 -4.94
N VAL A 57 -3.12 5.68 -5.34
CA VAL A 57 -1.98 5.36 -4.46
C VAL A 57 -1.64 6.56 -3.59
N ARG A 58 -1.54 6.32 -2.28
CA ARG A 58 -1.07 7.28 -1.30
C ARG A 58 0.04 6.65 -0.46
N MET A 59 0.89 7.47 0.11
CA MET A 59 2.02 6.98 0.91
C MET A 59 2.21 7.83 2.16
N GLU A 60 2.49 7.16 3.27
CA GLU A 60 3.03 7.77 4.49
C GLU A 60 4.40 7.16 4.75
N HIS A 61 5.45 7.96 4.61
CA HIS A 61 6.82 7.52 4.93
C HIS A 61 7.13 7.83 6.38
N ARG A 62 7.57 6.81 7.13
CA ARG A 62 7.91 6.98 8.54
C ARG A 62 9.42 6.90 8.73
N THR A 63 9.97 7.79 9.55
CA THR A 63 11.40 7.83 9.80
C THR A 63 11.76 7.52 11.25
N GLY A 64 10.84 7.69 12.17
CA GLY A 64 11.09 7.49 13.60
C GLY A 64 10.46 6.25 14.19
N GLU A 65 9.63 5.57 13.43
CA GLU A 65 8.94 4.36 13.90
C GLU A 65 9.19 3.24 12.93
N THR A 66 9.29 2.02 13.47
CA THR A 66 9.41 0.80 12.66
C THR A 66 8.53 -0.27 13.29
N GLY A 67 8.19 -1.26 12.48
CA GLY A 67 7.40 -2.39 12.94
C GLY A 67 6.12 -2.58 12.16
N LEU A 68 5.82 -3.83 11.85
CA LEU A 68 4.68 -4.20 11.02
C LEU A 68 3.36 -3.80 11.67
N ALA A 69 3.19 -4.10 12.96
CA ALA A 69 1.92 -3.84 13.63
C ALA A 69 1.59 -2.34 13.67
N THR A 70 2.60 -1.50 13.99
CA THR A 70 2.38 -0.05 14.04
C THR A 70 2.16 0.52 12.65
N ALA A 71 2.79 -0.05 11.61
CA ALA A 71 2.56 0.36 10.23
C ALA A 71 1.11 0.08 9.81
N VAL A 72 0.60 -1.09 10.12
CA VAL A 72 -0.78 -1.46 9.80
C VAL A 72 -1.77 -0.53 10.51
N LEU A 73 -1.55 -0.27 11.79
CA LEU A 73 -2.40 0.64 12.56
C LEU A 73 -2.38 2.06 11.98
N LYS A 74 -1.19 2.53 11.59
CA LYS A 74 -1.06 3.85 10.96
C LYS A 74 -1.84 3.89 9.65
N GLY A 75 -1.71 2.85 8.83
CA GLY A 75 -2.43 2.78 7.57
C GLY A 75 -3.94 2.81 7.78
N PHE A 76 -4.45 2.07 8.76
CA PHE A 76 -5.88 2.08 9.06
C PHE A 76 -6.34 3.45 9.53
N SER A 77 -5.52 4.18 10.29
CA SER A 77 -5.88 5.53 10.73
C SER A 77 -5.95 6.52 9.57
N LEU A 78 -5.19 6.29 8.49
CA LEU A 78 -5.18 7.13 7.31
C LEU A 78 -6.23 6.72 6.27
N ALA A 79 -6.76 5.51 6.37
CA ALA A 79 -7.68 4.96 5.39
C ALA A 79 -9.01 5.71 5.43
N LYS A 80 -9.56 5.97 4.26
CA LYS A 80 -10.83 6.70 4.10
C LYS A 80 -11.98 5.79 3.69
N GLY A 81 -11.69 4.54 3.34
CA GLY A 81 -12.71 3.61 2.88
C GLY A 81 -13.51 3.00 4.01
N GLN A 82 -14.69 2.50 3.65
CA GLN A 82 -15.56 1.78 4.58
C GLN A 82 -15.09 0.35 4.82
N TYR A 83 -14.37 -0.21 3.87
CA TYR A 83 -13.82 -1.56 3.94
C TYR A 83 -12.30 -1.46 3.88
N MET A 84 -11.62 -2.28 4.64
CA MET A 84 -10.17 -2.25 4.72
C MET A 84 -9.59 -3.62 4.46
N ALA A 85 -8.47 -3.66 3.74
CA ALA A 85 -7.69 -4.85 3.51
C ALA A 85 -6.23 -4.54 3.83
N CYS A 86 -5.48 -5.54 4.26
CA CYS A 86 -4.05 -5.42 4.49
C CYS A 86 -3.35 -6.51 3.72
N MET A 87 -2.21 -6.18 3.09
CA MET A 87 -1.45 -7.17 2.34
C MET A 87 0.03 -6.84 2.35
N ASP A 88 0.85 -7.87 2.08
CA ASP A 88 2.29 -7.73 2.00
C ASP A 88 2.72 -7.24 0.62
N ALA A 89 3.75 -6.39 0.60
CA ALA A 89 4.28 -5.86 -0.66
C ALA A 89 5.15 -6.86 -1.42
N ASP A 90 5.55 -7.96 -0.81
CA ASP A 90 6.42 -8.95 -1.45
C ASP A 90 5.68 -9.95 -2.34
N LEU A 91 4.36 -9.82 -2.44
CA LEU A 91 3.51 -10.64 -3.32
C LEU A 91 3.51 -12.13 -2.96
N GLN A 92 3.85 -12.48 -1.72
CA GLN A 92 3.74 -13.87 -1.26
C GLN A 92 2.31 -14.33 -1.13
N HIS A 93 1.38 -13.39 -1.00
CA HIS A 93 -0.04 -13.67 -0.91
C HIS A 93 -0.78 -12.90 -1.98
N PRO A 94 -1.76 -13.52 -2.68
CA PRO A 94 -2.56 -12.77 -3.64
C PRO A 94 -3.40 -11.71 -2.92
N PRO A 95 -3.80 -10.63 -3.62
CA PRO A 95 -4.66 -9.62 -3.02
C PRO A 95 -5.97 -10.24 -2.56
N ILE A 96 -6.31 -10.01 -1.29
CA ILE A 96 -7.53 -10.52 -0.68
C ILE A 96 -8.31 -9.32 -0.15
N VAL A 97 -9.57 -9.22 -0.55
CA VAL A 97 -10.47 -8.19 -0.06
C VAL A 97 -11.16 -8.69 1.20
N LEU A 98 -11.00 -7.95 2.28
CA LEU A 98 -11.67 -8.24 3.55
C LEU A 98 -12.93 -7.38 3.64
N LYS A 99 -14.02 -8.03 3.90
CA LYS A 99 -15.31 -7.36 4.08
C LYS A 99 -15.72 -7.38 5.53
#